data_fafd849a16a8a43aa93d69ddf58ff325
#
_entry.id   fafd849a16a8a43aa93d69ddf58ff325
#
_cell.length_a   1.000
_cell.length_b   1.000
_cell.length_c   1.000
_cell.angle_alpha   90.00
_cell.angle_beta   90.00
_cell.angle_gamma   90.00
#
_symmetry.space_group_name_H-M   'P 1'
#
loop_
_entity.id
_entity.type
_entity.pdbx_description
1 polymer ?
#
loop_
_entity_poly.entity_id
_entity_poly.type
_entity_poly.pdbx_seq_one_letter_code
_entity_poly.pdbx_strand_id
1 'polypeptide(L)' 'MLNFEYKGISYGKYVEGEIEALNNAEAAHKLKEQKVIITKLKEAKKRKLL' A
#
# COMPACT_ATOMS: atom_id res chain seq x y z
N MET A 1 -7.69 11.36 4.08
CA MET A 1 -7.24 10.05 3.63
C MET A 1 -5.93 9.69 4.26
N LEU A 2 -5.71 8.43 4.43
CA LEU A 2 -4.48 7.94 5.05
C LEU A 2 -3.53 7.44 3.98
N ASN A 3 -2.25 7.53 4.28
CA ASN A 3 -1.24 6.96 3.39
C ASN A 3 -0.80 5.62 3.94
N PHE A 4 -0.65 4.66 3.05
CA PHE A 4 -0.22 3.33 3.45
C PHE A 4 1.00 2.93 2.65
N GLU A 5 1.95 2.32 3.32
CA GLU A 5 3.11 1.76 2.65
C GLU A 5 2.84 0.29 2.42
N TYR A 6 3.13 -0.16 1.22
CA TYR A 6 2.88 -1.56 0.91
C TYR A 6 4.10 -2.19 0.27
N LYS A 7 4.21 -3.48 0.44
CA LYS A 7 5.21 -4.28 -0.21
C LYS A 7 4.53 -5.55 -0.66
N GLY A 8 4.88 -6.00 -1.83
CA GLY A 8 4.24 -7.18 -2.34
C GLY A 8 4.90 -7.67 -3.60
N ILE A 9 4.22 -8.58 -4.26
CA ILE A 9 4.74 -9.17 -5.48
C ILE A 9 3.70 -9.00 -6.56
N SER A 10 4.13 -8.52 -7.70
CA SER A 10 3.25 -8.34 -8.83
C SER A 10 3.92 -8.94 -10.04
N TYR A 11 3.22 -9.87 -10.69
CA TYR A 11 3.76 -10.53 -11.88
C TYR A 11 5.14 -11.13 -11.61
N GLY A 12 5.29 -11.70 -10.44
CA GLY A 12 6.55 -12.35 -10.10
C GLY A 12 7.67 -11.42 -9.72
N LYS A 13 7.36 -10.12 -9.58
CA LYS A 13 8.38 -9.15 -9.23
C LYS A 13 8.04 -8.48 -7.93
N TYR A 14 9.07 -8.18 -7.16
CA TYR A 14 8.89 -7.51 -5.90
C TYR A 14 8.58 -6.04 -6.15
N VAL A 15 7.53 -5.53 -5.52
CA VAL A 15 7.17 -4.14 -5.67
C VAL A 15 6.93 -3.52 -4.32
N GLU A 16 7.11 -2.23 -4.22
CA GLU A 16 6.79 -1.50 -3.01
C GLU A 16 6.44 -0.08 -3.38
N GLY A 17 5.65 0.54 -2.52
CA GLY A 17 5.23 1.89 -2.79
C GLY A 17 4.27 2.38 -1.73
N GLU A 18 3.56 3.44 -2.07
CA GLU A 18 2.58 4.03 -1.17
C GLU A 18 1.26 4.17 -1.87
N ILE A 19 0.19 4.10 -1.09
CA ILE A 19 -1.14 4.23 -1.65
C ILE A 19 -2.00 4.95 -0.63
N GLU A 20 -2.94 5.73 -1.11
CA GLU A 20 -3.89 6.43 -0.25
C GLU A 20 -5.17 5.66 -0.15
N ALA A 21 -5.71 5.58 1.04
CA ALA A 21 -6.96 4.88 1.24
C ALA A 21 -7.58 5.34 2.55
N LEU A 22 -8.84 5.00 2.75
CA LEU A 22 -9.53 5.39 3.96
C LEU A 22 -9.12 4.50 5.14
N ASN A 23 -8.78 3.27 4.84
CA ASN A 23 -8.37 2.34 5.88
C ASN A 23 -7.60 1.19 5.26
N ASN A 24 -7.14 0.29 6.11
CA ASN A 24 -6.37 -0.86 5.65
C ASN A 24 -7.13 -1.71 4.65
N ALA A 25 -8.39 -1.94 4.92
CA ALA A 25 -9.19 -2.79 4.05
C ALA A 25 -9.26 -2.22 2.65
N GLU A 26 -9.46 -0.91 2.56
CA GLU A 26 -9.57 -0.29 1.26
C GLU A 26 -8.22 -0.30 0.55
N ALA A 27 -7.16 -0.05 1.28
CA ALA A 27 -5.83 -0.08 0.69
C ALA A 27 -5.54 -1.45 0.11
N ALA A 28 -5.84 -2.49 0.87
CA ALA A 28 -5.61 -3.85 0.41
C ALA A 28 -6.46 -4.14 -0.82
N HIS A 29 -7.69 -3.66 -0.82
CA HIS A 29 -8.57 -3.90 -1.94
C HIS A 29 -8.03 -3.25 -3.21
N LYS A 30 -7.54 -2.04 -3.09
CA LYS A 30 -7.00 -1.35 -4.25
C LYS A 30 -5.78 -2.07 -4.81
N LEU A 31 -4.92 -2.53 -3.94
CA LEU A 31 -3.74 -3.23 -4.39
C LEU A 31 -4.10 -4.56 -5.02
N LYS A 32 -5.12 -5.20 -4.48
CA LYS A 32 -5.55 -6.46 -5.04
C LYS A 32 -6.06 -6.27 -6.45
N GLU A 33 -6.73 -5.17 -6.70
CA GLU A 33 -7.22 -4.90 -8.03
C GLU A 33 -6.09 -4.65 -9.00
N GLN A 34 -4.94 -4.25 -8.50
CA GLN A 34 -3.79 -4.05 -9.34
C GLN A 34 -2.97 -5.33 -9.45
N LYS A 35 -3.52 -6.42 -8.95
CA LYS A 35 -2.87 -7.73 -9.05
C LYS A 35 -1.57 -7.78 -8.26
N VAL A 36 -1.57 -7.12 -7.13
CA VAL A 36 -0.42 -7.12 -6.24
C VAL A 36 -0.71 -8.05 -5.09
N ILE A 37 0.19 -8.98 -4.84
CA ILE A 37 0.06 -9.88 -3.72
C ILE A 37 0.77 -9.22 -2.57
N ILE A 38 0.00 -8.73 -1.61
CA ILE A 38 0.55 -7.96 -0.51
C ILE A 38 1.27 -8.85 0.47
N THR A 39 2.54 -8.56 0.70
CA THR A 39 3.28 -9.25 1.73
C THR A 39 3.40 -8.39 2.97
N LYS A 40 3.24 -7.07 2.82
CA LYS A 40 3.29 -6.18 3.95
C LYS A 40 2.49 -4.92 3.65
N LEU A 41 1.75 -4.47 4.63
CA LEU A 41 0.94 -3.28 4.48
C LEU A 41 0.86 -2.60 5.82
N LYS A 42 1.20 -1.32 5.86
CA LYS A 42 1.09 -0.59 7.09
C LYS A 42 0.81 0.86 6.83
N GLU A 43 0.24 1.52 7.81
CA GLU A 43 -0.09 2.91 7.69
C GLU A 43 1.17 3.76 7.82
N ALA A 44 1.35 4.65 6.87
CA ALA A 44 2.50 5.54 6.88
C ALA A 44 2.03 6.93 7.18
N LYS A 45 2.44 7.47 8.31
CA LYS A 45 2.08 8.81 8.64
C LYS A 45 2.99 9.77 7.95
N LYS A 46 2.39 10.59 7.11
CA LYS A 46 3.18 11.55 6.38
C LYS A 46 3.59 12.61 7.34
N ARG A 47 4.83 12.66 7.60
CA ARG A 47 5.34 13.60 8.52
C ARG A 47 5.62 14.89 7.81
N LYS A 48 5.12 15.92 8.31
CA LYS A 48 5.36 17.21 7.72
C LYS A 48 6.67 17.74 8.20
N LEU A 49 7.53 17.99 7.32
CA LEU A 49 8.80 18.51 7.69
C LEU A 49 8.90 19.97 7.44
N LEU A 50 9.57 20.66 8.21
CA LEU A 50 9.65 22.09 8.02
C LEU A 50 10.94 22.56 7.53
#